data_db54216e10830b67c6cf967f9d6f7a66
#
_entry.id   db54216e10830b67c6cf967f9d6f7a66
#
_cell.length_a   1.000
_cell.length_b   1.000
_cell.length_c   1.000
_cell.angle_alpha   90.00
_cell.angle_beta   90.00
_cell.angle_gamma   90.00
#
_symmetry.space_group_name_H-M   'P 1'
#
loop_
_entity.id
_entity.type
_entity.pdbx_description
1 polymer ?
#
loop_
_entity_poly.entity_id
_entity_poly.type
_entity_poly.pdbx_seq_one_letter_code
_entity_poly.pdbx_strand_id
1 'polypeptide(L)'
;EEGTLCYYYHNAMLSVGGELHSTFETLLKQISVTPIVTEAVGLGESQTNITSFLIPISEEEMVSYNPNRNYAIYLSQPFFFVFLQVLLLLVTTYALGSESKFGTSDEWLQMAKGNIGIAVIGKLLPYTFIFIAMGVLANVVFFNWMQMPLPCNLWVMNGITMLFILATQALAL
;
A
#
# COMPACT_ATOMS: atom_id res chain seq x y z
N GLU A 1 -30.06 -15.82 24.95
CA GLU A 1 -29.85 -14.73 23.96
C GLU A 1 -28.43 -14.86 23.43
N GLU A 2 -28.29 -15.12 22.13
CA GLU A 2 -26.98 -15.14 21.45
C GLU A 2 -26.44 -13.70 21.42
N GLY A 3 -25.35 -13.46 22.11
CA GLY A 3 -24.67 -12.17 22.06
C GLY A 3 -23.80 -12.08 20.81
N THR A 4 -24.11 -11.15 19.89
CA THR A 4 -23.25 -10.86 18.73
C THR A 4 -22.34 -9.71 19.11
N LEU A 5 -21.03 -9.91 19.00
CA LEU A 5 -20.03 -8.86 19.21
C LEU A 5 -19.48 -8.40 17.86
N CYS A 6 -19.68 -7.13 17.57
CA CYS A 6 -19.23 -6.51 16.33
C CYS A 6 -18.02 -5.63 16.64
N TYR A 7 -16.88 -5.84 15.95
CA TYR A 7 -15.71 -5.00 16.12
C TYR A 7 -15.13 -4.55 14.78
N TYR A 8 -14.62 -3.32 14.77
CA TYR A 8 -14.06 -2.67 13.58
C TYR A 8 -12.57 -2.46 13.78
N TYR A 9 -11.75 -2.88 12.82
CA TYR A 9 -10.34 -2.56 12.84
C TYR A 9 -9.78 -2.24 11.45
N HIS A 10 -8.69 -1.49 11.44
CA HIS A 10 -8.05 -1.03 10.22
C HIS A 10 -6.91 -1.97 9.83
N ASN A 11 -7.05 -2.66 8.70
CA ASN A 11 -6.11 -3.67 8.24
C ASN A 11 -5.18 -3.18 7.10
N ALA A 12 -4.95 -1.86 7.01
CA ALA A 12 -3.99 -1.31 6.04
C ALA A 12 -2.54 -1.72 6.36
N MET A 13 -2.22 -1.88 7.66
CA MET A 13 -0.95 -2.45 8.11
C MET A 13 -1.20 -3.90 8.55
N LEU A 14 -0.88 -4.86 7.69
CA LEU A 14 -1.16 -6.29 7.91
C LEU A 14 -0.55 -6.86 9.21
N SER A 15 0.66 -6.44 9.57
CA SER A 15 1.31 -6.89 10.80
C SER A 15 0.57 -6.43 12.06
N VAL A 16 0.22 -5.14 12.12
CA VAL A 16 -0.48 -4.55 13.28
C VAL A 16 -1.93 -5.03 13.34
N GLY A 17 -2.63 -5.05 12.20
CA GLY A 17 -4.00 -5.55 12.12
C GLY A 17 -4.13 -7.03 12.48
N GLY A 18 -3.19 -7.86 12.04
CA GLY A 18 -3.15 -9.28 12.36
C GLY A 18 -2.88 -9.56 13.85
N GLU A 19 -2.00 -8.79 14.46
CA GLU A 19 -1.66 -8.92 15.87
C GLU A 19 -2.81 -8.45 16.77
N LEU A 20 -3.47 -7.35 16.41
CA LEU A 20 -4.69 -6.89 17.08
C LEU A 20 -5.80 -7.94 17.04
N HIS A 21 -6.05 -8.50 15.84
CA HIS A 21 -7.06 -9.54 15.67
C HIS A 21 -6.77 -10.79 16.50
N SER A 22 -5.56 -11.32 16.45
CA SER A 22 -5.17 -12.51 17.22
C SER A 22 -5.25 -12.28 18.74
N THR A 23 -4.86 -11.09 19.20
CA THR A 23 -4.96 -10.70 20.60
C THR A 23 -6.42 -10.60 21.04
N PHE A 24 -7.26 -9.98 20.19
CA PHE A 24 -8.68 -9.83 20.49
C PHE A 24 -9.42 -11.17 20.52
N GLU A 25 -9.19 -12.07 19.56
CA GLU A 25 -9.71 -13.44 19.59
C GLU A 25 -9.30 -14.19 20.86
N THR A 26 -8.04 -14.03 21.28
CA THR A 26 -7.55 -14.68 22.49
C THR A 26 -8.27 -14.17 23.74
N LEU A 27 -8.46 -12.87 23.83
CA LEU A 27 -9.21 -12.23 24.92
C LEU A 27 -10.68 -12.65 24.93
N LEU A 28 -11.33 -12.70 23.77
CA LEU A 28 -12.71 -13.16 23.65
C LEU A 28 -12.86 -14.62 24.10
N LYS A 29 -11.95 -15.50 23.67
CA LYS A 29 -11.94 -16.90 24.13
C LYS A 29 -11.75 -17.00 25.64
N GLN A 30 -10.87 -16.20 26.23
CA GLN A 30 -10.69 -16.17 27.69
C GLN A 30 -11.93 -15.69 28.44
N ILE A 31 -12.58 -14.63 27.96
CA ILE A 31 -13.76 -14.05 28.63
C ILE A 31 -14.98 -14.95 28.46
N SER A 32 -15.17 -15.57 27.30
CA SER A 32 -16.35 -16.38 27.00
C SER A 32 -16.26 -17.77 27.60
N VAL A 33 -15.11 -18.41 27.54
CA VAL A 33 -14.93 -19.82 27.85
C VAL A 33 -14.56 -20.03 29.31
N THR A 34 -13.69 -19.21 29.88
CA THR A 34 -13.13 -19.43 31.23
C THR A 34 -14.18 -19.42 32.34
N PRO A 35 -15.15 -18.48 32.42
CA PRO A 35 -16.15 -18.49 33.46
C PRO A 35 -17.08 -19.71 33.38
N ILE A 36 -17.51 -20.08 32.17
CA ILE A 36 -18.42 -21.21 31.93
C ILE A 36 -17.77 -22.52 32.27
N VAL A 37 -16.50 -22.71 31.90
CA VAL A 37 -15.73 -23.92 32.25
C VAL A 37 -15.50 -23.99 33.76
N THR A 38 -15.20 -22.88 34.41
CA THR A 38 -14.98 -22.85 35.88
C THR A 38 -16.24 -23.20 36.65
N GLU A 39 -17.39 -22.69 36.21
CA GLU A 39 -18.68 -22.99 36.85
C GLU A 39 -19.10 -24.45 36.64
N ALA A 40 -18.95 -24.97 35.41
CA ALA A 40 -19.32 -26.34 35.07
C ALA A 40 -18.40 -27.40 35.75
N VAL A 41 -17.10 -27.11 35.86
CA VAL A 41 -16.16 -27.97 36.63
C VAL A 41 -16.51 -27.96 38.13
N GLY A 42 -16.97 -26.82 38.66
CA GLY A 42 -17.49 -26.72 40.02
C GLY A 42 -18.73 -27.57 40.27
N LEU A 43 -19.51 -27.88 39.24
CA LEU A 43 -20.70 -28.76 39.30
C LEU A 43 -20.37 -30.24 39.03
N GLY A 44 -19.10 -30.62 38.84
CA GLY A 44 -18.62 -31.99 38.65
C GLY A 44 -18.76 -32.55 37.25
N GLU A 45 -19.01 -31.72 36.25
CA GLU A 45 -19.06 -32.11 34.84
C GLU A 45 -17.65 -32.30 34.23
N SER A 46 -17.52 -33.26 33.31
CA SER A 46 -16.25 -33.54 32.63
C SER A 46 -15.94 -32.44 31.59
N GLN A 47 -14.70 -31.95 31.57
CA GLN A 47 -14.23 -30.92 30.60
C GLN A 47 -14.57 -31.23 29.15
N THR A 48 -14.60 -32.50 28.78
CA THR A 48 -14.89 -32.93 27.38
C THR A 48 -16.35 -32.68 26.96
N ASN A 49 -17.28 -32.74 27.91
CA ASN A 49 -18.69 -32.49 27.64
C ASN A 49 -19.02 -31.00 27.59
N ILE A 50 -18.29 -30.19 28.35
CA ILE A 50 -18.53 -28.74 28.44
C ILE A 50 -18.18 -28.03 27.13
N THR A 51 -17.09 -28.45 26.49
CA THR A 51 -16.64 -27.83 25.22
C THR A 51 -17.62 -28.01 24.07
N SER A 52 -18.50 -29.03 24.11
CA SER A 52 -19.52 -29.25 23.09
C SER A 52 -20.80 -28.39 23.29
N PHE A 53 -20.99 -27.82 24.50
CA PHE A 53 -22.09 -26.92 24.81
C PHE A 53 -21.74 -25.45 24.75
N LEU A 54 -20.45 -25.10 24.53
CA LEU A 54 -20.03 -23.73 24.33
C LEU A 54 -20.54 -23.25 22.99
N ILE A 55 -21.60 -22.47 23.00
CA ILE A 55 -22.07 -21.73 21.80
C ILE A 55 -21.00 -20.65 21.53
N PRO A 56 -20.27 -20.73 20.43
CA PRO A 56 -19.31 -19.69 20.12
C PRO A 56 -20.07 -18.35 20.00
N ILE A 57 -19.53 -17.32 20.66
CA ILE A 57 -20.01 -15.95 20.45
C ILE A 57 -19.88 -15.70 18.95
N SER A 58 -20.97 -15.33 18.31
CA SER A 58 -20.95 -14.97 16.88
C SER A 58 -20.14 -13.70 16.72
N GLU A 59 -18.96 -13.83 16.12
CA GLU A 59 -18.09 -12.70 15.81
C GLU A 59 -18.45 -12.16 14.44
N GLU A 60 -18.83 -10.89 14.35
CA GLU A 60 -19.00 -10.17 13.09
C GLU A 60 -17.81 -9.23 12.92
N GLU A 61 -16.85 -9.68 12.10
CA GLU A 61 -15.62 -8.97 11.82
C GLU A 61 -15.81 -7.97 10.69
N MET A 62 -15.70 -6.67 10.98
CA MET A 62 -15.76 -5.60 9.99
C MET A 62 -14.37 -5.04 9.70
N VAL A 63 -13.70 -5.64 8.72
CA VAL A 63 -12.35 -5.24 8.31
C VAL A 63 -12.40 -4.11 7.30
N SER A 64 -11.83 -2.96 7.65
CA SER A 64 -11.65 -1.85 6.72
C SER A 64 -10.32 -1.98 5.96
N TYR A 65 -10.35 -1.70 4.64
CA TYR A 65 -9.19 -1.61 3.75
C TYR A 65 -8.46 -2.91 3.46
N ASN A 66 -8.62 -3.93 3.39
CA ASN A 66 -8.02 -5.21 3.01
C ASN A 66 -8.68 -6.38 3.73
N PRO A 67 -9.98 -6.61 3.46
CA PRO A 67 -10.76 -7.64 4.15
C PRO A 67 -10.18 -9.04 3.98
N ASN A 68 -9.55 -9.31 2.84
CA ASN A 68 -8.97 -10.63 2.53
C ASN A 68 -7.53 -10.81 3.04
N ARG A 69 -6.98 -9.85 3.79
CA ARG A 69 -5.57 -9.86 4.27
C ARG A 69 -4.56 -10.20 3.16
N ASN A 70 -4.81 -9.69 1.96
CA ASN A 70 -4.01 -10.01 0.79
C ASN A 70 -2.71 -9.20 0.77
N TYR A 71 -1.57 -9.88 0.88
CA TYR A 71 -0.25 -9.26 0.79
C TYR A 71 0.01 -8.56 -0.54
N ALA A 72 -0.57 -9.04 -1.63
CA ALA A 72 -0.42 -8.39 -2.92
C ALA A 72 -1.02 -6.97 -2.91
N ILE A 73 -2.18 -6.76 -2.28
CA ILE A 73 -2.80 -5.44 -2.13
C ILE A 73 -1.94 -4.54 -1.23
N TYR A 74 -1.38 -5.09 -0.16
CA TYR A 74 -0.59 -4.33 0.80
C TYR A 74 0.78 -3.89 0.25
N LEU A 75 1.48 -4.76 -0.48
CA LEU A 75 2.86 -4.55 -0.89
C LEU A 75 3.02 -4.04 -2.32
N SER A 76 2.20 -4.48 -3.27
CA SER A 76 2.43 -4.20 -4.70
C SER A 76 2.48 -2.72 -5.01
N GLN A 77 1.53 -1.94 -4.50
CA GLN A 77 1.41 -0.53 -4.80
C GLN A 77 2.60 0.29 -4.25
N PRO A 78 2.94 0.23 -2.94
CA PRO A 78 4.08 0.99 -2.42
C PRO A 78 5.41 0.54 -3.03
N PHE A 79 5.63 -0.76 -3.24
CA PHE A 79 6.85 -1.24 -3.89
C PHE A 79 6.99 -0.74 -5.32
N PHE A 80 5.91 -0.74 -6.09
CA PHE A 80 5.93 -0.20 -7.45
C PHE A 80 6.37 1.26 -7.47
N PHE A 81 5.81 2.11 -6.60
CA PHE A 81 6.18 3.52 -6.54
C PHE A 81 7.62 3.74 -6.07
N VAL A 82 8.13 2.94 -5.13
CA VAL A 82 9.53 2.97 -4.73
C VAL A 82 10.45 2.61 -5.90
N PHE A 83 10.16 1.53 -6.64
CA PHE A 83 10.93 1.16 -7.83
C PHE A 83 10.87 2.25 -8.91
N LEU A 84 9.70 2.78 -9.17
CA LEU A 84 9.51 3.87 -10.13
C LEU A 84 10.33 5.10 -9.73
N GLN A 85 10.38 5.45 -8.44
CA GLN A 85 11.19 6.53 -7.90
C GLN A 85 12.68 6.30 -8.14
N VAL A 86 13.18 5.13 -7.79
CA VAL A 86 14.61 4.78 -7.98
C VAL A 86 14.99 4.83 -9.45
N LEU A 87 14.18 4.24 -10.33
CA LEU A 87 14.43 4.28 -11.77
C LEU A 87 14.41 5.70 -12.33
N LEU A 88 13.46 6.51 -11.88
CA LEU A 88 13.34 7.90 -12.31
C LEU A 88 14.54 8.74 -11.87
N LEU A 89 15.00 8.58 -10.62
CA LEU A 89 16.23 9.22 -10.12
C LEU A 89 17.44 8.81 -10.96
N LEU A 90 17.63 7.51 -11.17
CA LEU A 90 18.75 6.98 -11.96
C LEU A 90 18.74 7.50 -13.41
N VAL A 91 17.59 7.44 -14.09
CA VAL A 91 17.48 7.89 -15.48
C VAL A 91 17.70 9.39 -15.58
N THR A 92 17.12 10.19 -14.68
CA THR A 92 17.28 11.66 -14.67
C THR A 92 18.74 12.04 -14.44
N THR A 93 19.38 11.49 -13.42
CA THR A 93 20.79 11.77 -13.12
C THR A 93 21.70 11.30 -14.25
N TYR A 94 21.44 10.11 -14.83
CA TYR A 94 22.23 9.62 -15.96
C TYR A 94 22.04 10.49 -17.22
N ALA A 95 20.81 10.89 -17.53
CA ALA A 95 20.52 11.72 -18.70
C ALA A 95 21.25 13.06 -18.65
N LEU A 96 21.33 13.71 -17.50
CA LEU A 96 22.05 14.97 -17.33
C LEU A 96 23.55 14.74 -17.21
N GLY A 97 23.99 13.76 -16.44
CA GLY A 97 25.41 13.46 -16.24
C GLY A 97 26.11 12.97 -17.51
N SER A 98 25.38 12.40 -18.46
CA SER A 98 25.94 11.94 -19.73
C SER A 98 26.54 13.08 -20.55
N GLU A 99 25.94 14.28 -20.54
CA GLU A 99 26.49 15.44 -21.26
C GLU A 99 27.84 15.87 -20.74
N SER A 100 27.99 15.90 -19.42
CA SER A 100 29.27 16.20 -18.78
C SER A 100 30.31 15.10 -19.02
N LYS A 101 29.89 13.83 -18.98
CA LYS A 101 30.78 12.69 -19.17
C LYS A 101 31.34 12.60 -20.59
N PHE A 102 30.54 12.91 -21.59
CA PHE A 102 30.95 12.84 -23.00
C PHE A 102 31.48 14.16 -23.56
N GLY A 103 31.52 15.23 -22.75
CA GLY A 103 32.02 16.55 -23.15
C GLY A 103 31.11 17.28 -24.15
N THR A 104 29.84 16.90 -24.22
CA THR A 104 28.83 17.49 -25.13
C THR A 104 28.03 18.61 -24.49
N SER A 105 28.38 19.03 -23.29
CA SER A 105 27.66 20.06 -22.51
C SER A 105 27.53 21.40 -23.25
N ASP A 106 28.59 21.83 -23.97
CA ASP A 106 28.58 23.09 -24.69
C ASP A 106 27.67 23.06 -25.93
N GLU A 107 27.67 21.96 -26.66
CA GLU A 107 26.79 21.77 -27.82
C GLU A 107 25.32 21.71 -27.38
N TRP A 108 25.04 20.96 -26.31
CA TRP A 108 23.72 20.87 -25.71
C TRP A 108 23.20 22.23 -25.24
N LEU A 109 24.04 23.03 -24.59
CA LEU A 109 23.68 24.36 -24.10
C LEU A 109 23.47 25.35 -25.27
N GLN A 110 24.27 25.25 -26.33
CA GLN A 110 24.10 26.06 -27.54
C GLN A 110 22.76 25.79 -28.26
N MET A 111 22.31 24.54 -28.33
CA MET A 111 20.97 24.18 -28.84
C MET A 111 19.85 24.88 -28.09
N ALA A 112 20.03 25.11 -26.78
CA ALA A 112 19.09 25.82 -25.92
C ALA A 112 19.35 27.35 -25.87
N LYS A 113 20.13 27.89 -26.80
CA LYS A 113 20.49 29.31 -26.87
C LYS A 113 21.13 29.84 -25.57
N GLY A 114 21.90 29.01 -24.90
CA GLY A 114 22.56 29.35 -23.66
C GLY A 114 21.67 29.31 -22.40
N ASN A 115 20.42 28.91 -22.52
CA ASN A 115 19.50 28.82 -21.37
C ASN A 115 19.48 27.41 -20.81
N ILE A 116 20.09 27.24 -19.64
CA ILE A 116 20.23 25.95 -18.97
C ILE A 116 18.86 25.34 -18.59
N GLY A 117 17.89 26.15 -18.20
CA GLY A 117 16.55 25.68 -17.87
C GLY A 117 15.83 25.05 -19.07
N ILE A 118 15.93 25.69 -20.25
CA ILE A 118 15.36 25.15 -21.49
C ILE A 118 16.08 23.88 -21.91
N ALA A 119 17.40 23.82 -21.76
CA ALA A 119 18.21 22.66 -22.06
C ALA A 119 17.79 21.45 -21.18
N VAL A 120 17.69 21.64 -19.88
CA VAL A 120 17.29 20.61 -18.91
C VAL A 120 15.86 20.12 -19.16
N ILE A 121 14.90 21.04 -19.28
CA ILE A 121 13.49 20.67 -19.52
C ILE A 121 13.36 19.93 -20.86
N GLY A 122 13.98 20.44 -21.92
CA GLY A 122 13.93 19.80 -23.23
C GLY A 122 14.47 18.38 -23.23
N LYS A 123 15.54 18.13 -22.47
CA LYS A 123 16.15 16.81 -22.36
C LYS A 123 15.34 15.84 -21.48
N LEU A 124 14.74 16.32 -20.39
CA LEU A 124 13.98 15.50 -19.47
C LEU A 124 12.55 15.22 -19.91
N LEU A 125 11.98 16.09 -20.76
CA LEU A 125 10.59 16.01 -21.19
C LEU A 125 10.20 14.63 -21.76
N PRO A 126 10.95 14.01 -22.69
CA PRO A 126 10.60 12.68 -23.19
C PRO A 126 10.58 11.61 -22.08
N TYR A 127 11.53 11.65 -21.15
CA TYR A 127 11.54 10.73 -20.01
C TYR A 127 10.34 10.96 -19.10
N THR A 128 9.98 12.22 -18.82
CA THR A 128 8.80 12.57 -18.04
C THR A 128 7.54 11.94 -18.63
N PHE A 129 7.33 12.04 -19.94
CA PHE A 129 6.17 11.44 -20.60
C PHE A 129 6.15 9.92 -20.48
N ILE A 130 7.29 9.26 -20.65
CA ILE A 130 7.39 7.80 -20.50
C ILE A 130 7.02 7.38 -19.07
N PHE A 131 7.57 8.04 -18.05
CA PHE A 131 7.28 7.72 -16.66
C PHE A 131 5.83 8.02 -16.25
N ILE A 132 5.25 9.11 -16.78
CA ILE A 132 3.83 9.41 -16.59
C ILE A 132 2.97 8.29 -17.20
N ALA A 133 3.28 7.88 -18.44
CA ALA A 133 2.55 6.79 -19.08
C ALA A 133 2.66 5.48 -18.30
N MET A 134 3.85 5.15 -17.80
CA MET A 134 4.05 3.98 -16.93
C MET A 134 3.25 4.07 -15.62
N GLY A 135 3.23 5.24 -14.98
CA GLY A 135 2.47 5.46 -13.75
C GLY A 135 0.96 5.34 -13.96
N VAL A 136 0.43 5.94 -15.04
CA VAL A 136 -0.98 5.83 -15.41
C VAL A 136 -1.36 4.38 -15.71
N LEU A 137 -0.53 3.68 -16.49
CA LEU A 137 -0.75 2.28 -16.82
C LEU A 137 -0.75 1.40 -15.57
N ALA A 138 0.17 1.63 -14.65
CA ALA A 138 0.22 0.91 -13.39
C ALA A 138 -1.03 1.16 -12.54
N ASN A 139 -1.53 2.40 -12.45
CA ASN A 139 -2.77 2.71 -11.75
C ASN A 139 -3.96 1.98 -12.38
N VAL A 140 -4.04 1.91 -13.72
CA VAL A 140 -5.08 1.15 -14.40
C VAL A 140 -4.99 -0.35 -14.05
N VAL A 141 -3.79 -0.92 -14.05
CA VAL A 141 -3.57 -2.33 -13.68
C VAL A 141 -3.99 -2.58 -12.24
N PHE A 142 -3.54 -1.76 -11.28
CA PHE A 142 -3.86 -1.96 -9.87
C PHE A 142 -5.35 -1.81 -9.57
N PHE A 143 -5.98 -0.77 -10.07
CA PHE A 143 -7.35 -0.43 -9.67
C PHE A 143 -8.43 -1.04 -10.57
N ASN A 144 -8.19 -1.18 -11.90
CA ASN A 144 -9.19 -1.76 -12.81
C ASN A 144 -9.00 -3.26 -13.01
N TRP A 145 -7.76 -3.73 -13.12
CA TRP A 145 -7.51 -5.14 -13.39
C TRP A 145 -7.38 -5.97 -12.12
N MET A 146 -6.55 -5.54 -11.16
CA MET A 146 -6.39 -6.22 -9.86
C MET A 146 -7.50 -5.88 -8.87
N GLN A 147 -8.40 -4.94 -9.21
CA GLN A 147 -9.55 -4.52 -8.40
C GLN A 147 -9.17 -4.14 -6.95
N MET A 148 -8.03 -3.48 -6.80
CA MET A 148 -7.62 -2.97 -5.51
C MET A 148 -8.59 -1.88 -5.02
N PRO A 149 -8.88 -1.81 -3.71
CA PRO A 149 -9.75 -0.78 -3.16
C PRO A 149 -9.15 0.62 -3.37
N LEU A 150 -9.86 1.47 -4.10
CA LEU A 150 -9.47 2.85 -4.34
C LEU A 150 -10.44 3.78 -3.58
N PRO A 151 -9.96 4.51 -2.55
CA PRO A 151 -10.83 5.40 -1.76
C PRO A 151 -11.14 6.73 -2.47
N CYS A 152 -10.54 7.00 -3.63
CA CYS A 152 -10.73 8.23 -4.39
C CYS A 152 -10.98 7.97 -5.87
N ASN A 153 -11.25 9.02 -6.65
CA ASN A 153 -11.41 8.91 -8.10
C ASN A 153 -10.06 8.60 -8.76
N LEU A 154 -10.04 7.71 -9.75
CA LEU A 154 -8.85 7.32 -10.51
C LEU A 154 -8.14 8.54 -11.16
N TRP A 155 -8.87 9.57 -11.55
CA TRP A 155 -8.28 10.81 -12.09
C TRP A 155 -7.46 11.57 -11.04
N VAL A 156 -7.93 11.60 -9.80
CA VAL A 156 -7.20 12.21 -8.68
C VAL A 156 -5.93 11.42 -8.40
N MET A 157 -6.01 10.09 -8.40
CA MET A 157 -4.85 9.21 -8.21
C MET A 157 -3.80 9.41 -9.31
N ASN A 158 -4.23 9.51 -10.58
CA ASN A 158 -3.32 9.81 -11.69
C ASN A 158 -2.68 11.20 -11.55
N GLY A 159 -3.43 12.19 -11.09
CA GLY A 159 -2.90 13.54 -10.80
C GLY A 159 -1.81 13.51 -9.72
N ILE A 160 -2.03 12.77 -8.64
CA ILE A 160 -1.04 12.58 -7.56
C ILE A 160 0.22 11.86 -8.10
N THR A 161 0.03 10.82 -8.91
CA THR A 161 1.14 10.09 -9.56
C THR A 161 1.97 11.01 -10.45
N MET A 162 1.33 11.88 -11.23
CA MET A 162 2.00 12.87 -12.07
C MET A 162 2.82 13.87 -11.25
N LEU A 163 2.23 14.40 -10.17
CA LEU A 163 2.95 15.29 -9.24
C LEU A 163 4.13 14.59 -8.57
N PHE A 164 3.98 13.32 -8.18
CA PHE A 164 5.07 12.52 -7.62
C PHE A 164 6.22 12.36 -8.60
N ILE A 165 5.96 12.08 -9.87
CA ILE A 165 6.97 11.94 -10.91
C ILE A 165 7.72 13.26 -11.11
N LEU A 166 6.99 14.39 -11.23
CA LEU A 166 7.60 15.70 -11.40
C LEU A 166 8.44 16.12 -10.19
N ALA A 167 7.96 15.87 -8.97
CA ALA A 167 8.69 16.15 -7.74
C ALA A 167 9.97 15.31 -7.62
N THR A 168 9.90 14.02 -7.99
CA THR A 168 11.06 13.12 -7.99
C THR A 168 12.10 13.55 -9.03
N GLN A 169 11.67 13.96 -10.21
CA GLN A 169 12.59 14.51 -11.22
C GLN A 169 13.24 15.82 -10.73
N ALA A 170 12.48 16.72 -10.12
CA ALA A 170 13.02 17.94 -9.56
C ALA A 170 14.06 17.68 -8.45
N LEU A 171 13.86 16.60 -7.68
CA LEU A 171 14.82 16.18 -6.65
C LEU A 171 16.13 15.62 -7.24
N ALA A 172 16.08 15.08 -8.46
CA ALA A 172 17.22 14.49 -9.15
C ALA A 172 18.11 15.51 -9.89
N LEU A 173 17.67 16.78 -9.98
CA LEU A 173 18.39 17.91 -10.59
C LEU A 173 19.45 18.45 -9.65
#